data_85f36b4c7e1c73ac82e5ed3bd8f44e07
#
_entry.id   85f36b4c7e1c73ac82e5ed3bd8f44e07
#
_cell.length_a   1.000
_cell.length_b   1.000
_cell.length_c   1.000
_cell.angle_alpha   90.00
_cell.angle_beta   90.00
_cell.angle_gamma   90.00
#
_symmetry.space_group_name_H-M   'P 1'
#
loop_
_entity.id
_entity.type
_entity.pdbx_description
1 polymer ?
#
loop_
_entity_poly.entity_id
_entity_poly.type
_entity_poly.pdbx_seq_one_letter_code
_entity_poly.pdbx_strand_id
1 'polypeptide(L)'
;MSSKFFVLDTNVLLHNSDAITCFADNTVVLPMTVIEELDKFKKNNDELGRNARRVIRTLDGLRGRGSLGRGVPTGDGGTVLITMEKEESGGTCIDLDIPDNRIIATAFRLLGEGKRVIFVSKDINARLKADALGIEVQDFEREKADFDQLYTGLRRMTADGATIDRFHHDKTLRLDEGGLQPNEFVLLVDAANERHTAVGRAVSASDLHTLNPAWESAYNLHPRSLEQRVALELLLDPEIPLVSLIGQAGTGKTLLALAAGLASTQRTSRYEKLLVSRPVIPLGRDIGYLPGTKDEKMHLWMQPIFDNLSYLMGLHNGGRQDEAAEQGVRRLLREERIELEALTYIRGRSISRQYVIIDEAQNLTPHEVKTIISRAGEGTKMVLTGDPEQIDNPYLDASSNGLSYTVERLKGQEACGHITLVRSERSHLASLAAEYL
;
A
#
# COMPACT_ATOMS: atom_id res chain seq x y z
N MET A 1 -15.03 -35.05 1.28
CA MET A 1 -15.70 -33.80 0.87
C MET A 1 -15.59 -33.71 -0.64
N SER A 2 -16.63 -33.30 -1.39
CA SER A 2 -16.52 -33.17 -2.85
C SER A 2 -15.58 -32.02 -3.18
N SER A 3 -14.56 -32.24 -4.04
CA SER A 3 -13.65 -31.23 -4.54
C SER A 3 -14.44 -30.11 -5.22
N LYS A 4 -14.11 -28.84 -4.88
CA LYS A 4 -14.70 -27.64 -5.52
C LYS A 4 -13.97 -27.34 -6.82
N PHE A 5 -14.69 -26.74 -7.76
CA PHE A 5 -14.14 -26.27 -9.04
C PHE A 5 -14.10 -24.77 -9.06
N PHE A 6 -12.90 -24.19 -8.99
CA PHE A 6 -12.67 -22.75 -9.04
C PHE A 6 -12.38 -22.35 -10.48
N VAL A 7 -13.32 -21.64 -11.12
CA VAL A 7 -13.15 -21.10 -12.47
C VAL A 7 -12.57 -19.70 -12.32
N LEU A 8 -11.33 -19.52 -12.77
CA LEU A 8 -10.62 -18.25 -12.62
C LEU A 8 -10.80 -17.37 -13.86
N ASP A 9 -11.09 -16.12 -13.61
CA ASP A 9 -11.05 -15.05 -14.58
C ASP A 9 -9.60 -14.60 -14.87
N THR A 10 -9.36 -14.05 -16.04
CA THR A 10 -8.05 -13.57 -16.49
C THR A 10 -7.48 -12.51 -15.58
N ASN A 11 -8.32 -11.60 -15.07
CA ASN A 11 -7.91 -10.52 -14.19
C ASN A 11 -7.31 -11.02 -12.86
N VAL A 12 -7.75 -12.18 -12.35
CA VAL A 12 -7.17 -12.83 -11.16
C VAL A 12 -5.71 -13.20 -11.40
N LEU A 13 -5.42 -13.80 -12.55
CA LEU A 13 -4.08 -14.26 -12.92
C LEU A 13 -3.13 -13.10 -13.30
N LEU A 14 -3.69 -12.06 -13.90
CA LEU A 14 -2.95 -10.84 -14.21
C LEU A 14 -2.59 -10.06 -12.93
N HIS A 15 -3.44 -10.14 -11.92
CA HIS A 15 -3.18 -9.52 -10.62
C HIS A 15 -2.21 -10.36 -9.77
N ASN A 16 -2.40 -11.68 -9.71
CA ASN A 16 -1.53 -12.60 -8.97
C ASN A 16 -1.22 -13.87 -9.79
N SER A 17 0.01 -13.96 -10.27
CA SER A 17 0.47 -15.10 -11.06
C SER A 17 0.49 -16.43 -10.30
N ASP A 18 0.51 -16.40 -8.97
CA ASP A 18 0.53 -17.60 -8.12
C ASP A 18 -0.90 -18.07 -7.76
N ALA A 19 -1.94 -17.36 -8.22
CA ALA A 19 -3.34 -17.71 -7.96
C ALA A 19 -3.69 -19.15 -8.35
N ILE A 20 -3.03 -19.71 -9.36
CA ILE A 20 -3.22 -21.11 -9.81
C ILE A 20 -3.00 -22.11 -8.66
N THR A 21 -2.12 -21.82 -7.71
CA THR A 21 -1.75 -22.73 -6.61
C THR A 21 -2.39 -22.37 -5.28
N CYS A 22 -3.31 -21.38 -5.27
CA CYS A 22 -3.87 -20.84 -4.02
C CYS A 22 -5.10 -21.56 -3.47
N PHE A 23 -5.62 -22.56 -4.17
CA PHE A 23 -6.92 -23.18 -3.86
C PHE A 23 -6.83 -24.56 -3.20
N ALA A 24 -5.73 -24.82 -2.48
CA ALA A 24 -5.47 -26.05 -1.72
C ALA A 24 -5.77 -27.34 -2.54
N ASP A 25 -6.54 -28.26 -2.00
CA ASP A 25 -6.90 -29.57 -2.55
C ASP A 25 -8.07 -29.53 -3.59
N ASN A 26 -8.38 -28.38 -4.13
CA ASN A 26 -9.47 -28.18 -5.08
C ASN A 26 -8.98 -28.16 -6.54
N THR A 27 -9.94 -28.11 -7.47
CA THR A 27 -9.65 -28.04 -8.90
C THR A 27 -9.74 -26.62 -9.41
N VAL A 28 -8.64 -26.07 -9.91
CA VAL A 28 -8.58 -24.79 -10.63
C VAL A 28 -8.86 -25.04 -12.10
N VAL A 29 -9.87 -24.37 -12.62
CA VAL A 29 -10.30 -24.46 -14.03
C VAL A 29 -9.95 -23.18 -14.75
N LEU A 30 -9.21 -23.31 -15.83
CA LEU A 30 -8.87 -22.23 -16.73
C LEU A 30 -9.56 -22.45 -18.08
N PRO A 31 -10.58 -21.67 -18.44
CA PRO A 31 -11.14 -21.67 -19.79
C PRO A 31 -10.07 -21.31 -20.84
N MET A 32 -10.22 -21.81 -22.08
CA MET A 32 -9.28 -21.50 -23.14
C MET A 32 -9.19 -19.99 -23.40
N THR A 33 -10.29 -19.27 -23.31
CA THR A 33 -10.33 -17.80 -23.40
C THR A 33 -9.32 -17.11 -22.47
N VAL A 34 -9.17 -17.59 -21.23
CA VAL A 34 -8.18 -17.07 -20.28
C VAL A 34 -6.75 -17.22 -20.80
N ILE A 35 -6.43 -18.37 -21.40
CA ILE A 35 -5.11 -18.61 -22.01
C ILE A 35 -4.86 -17.67 -23.20
N GLU A 36 -5.88 -17.46 -24.05
CA GLU A 36 -5.80 -16.54 -25.19
C GLU A 36 -5.60 -15.10 -24.75
N GLU A 37 -6.26 -14.67 -23.68
CA GLU A 37 -6.09 -13.33 -23.12
C GLU A 37 -4.71 -13.15 -22.50
N LEU A 38 -4.23 -14.10 -21.71
CA LEU A 38 -2.86 -14.08 -21.18
C LEU A 38 -1.82 -13.98 -22.30
N ASP A 39 -2.08 -14.62 -23.46
CA ASP A 39 -1.19 -14.54 -24.61
C ASP A 39 -1.13 -13.13 -25.21
N LYS A 40 -2.23 -12.37 -25.19
CA LYS A 40 -2.26 -10.96 -25.60
C LYS A 40 -1.44 -10.10 -24.64
N PHE A 41 -1.64 -10.28 -23.33
CA PHE A 41 -0.96 -9.48 -22.29
C PHE A 41 0.53 -9.79 -22.16
N LYS A 42 1.01 -10.98 -22.51
CA LYS A 42 2.45 -11.34 -22.39
C LYS A 42 3.40 -10.42 -23.15
N LYS A 43 2.90 -9.67 -24.17
CA LYS A 43 3.67 -8.71 -24.97
C LYS A 43 3.92 -7.39 -24.24
N ASN A 44 3.17 -7.09 -23.19
CA ASN A 44 3.28 -5.86 -22.46
C ASN A 44 4.55 -5.85 -21.60
N ASN A 45 5.19 -4.68 -21.46
CA ASN A 45 6.38 -4.50 -20.62
C ASN A 45 6.06 -4.03 -19.18
N ASP A 46 4.78 -4.09 -18.80
CA ASP A 46 4.25 -3.76 -17.50
C ASP A 46 4.16 -4.99 -16.56
N GLU A 47 3.55 -4.81 -15.41
CA GLU A 47 3.34 -5.87 -14.41
C GLU A 47 2.39 -6.94 -14.93
N LEU A 48 1.31 -6.55 -15.63
CA LEU A 48 0.34 -7.48 -16.21
C LEU A 48 1.04 -8.45 -17.17
N GLY A 49 1.92 -7.90 -18.05
CA GLY A 49 2.71 -8.74 -18.96
C GLY A 49 3.71 -9.64 -18.24
N ARG A 50 4.28 -9.21 -17.11
CA ARG A 50 5.15 -10.07 -16.28
C ARG A 50 4.37 -11.22 -15.65
N ASN A 51 3.21 -10.92 -15.07
CA ASN A 51 2.34 -11.93 -14.46
C ASN A 51 1.82 -12.91 -15.51
N ALA A 52 1.36 -12.43 -16.67
CA ALA A 52 0.97 -13.30 -17.79
C ALA A 52 2.09 -14.26 -18.19
N ARG A 53 3.33 -13.78 -18.39
CA ARG A 53 4.48 -14.63 -18.71
C ARG A 53 4.79 -15.64 -17.61
N ARG A 54 4.63 -15.28 -16.33
CA ARG A 54 4.86 -16.18 -15.19
C ARG A 54 3.81 -17.28 -15.15
N VAL A 55 2.53 -16.94 -15.30
CA VAL A 55 1.43 -17.89 -15.39
C VAL A 55 1.65 -18.90 -16.52
N ILE A 56 1.98 -18.41 -17.74
CA ILE A 56 2.24 -19.26 -18.92
C ILE A 56 3.40 -20.21 -18.65
N ARG A 57 4.49 -19.77 -18.02
CA ARG A 57 5.63 -20.63 -17.63
C ARG A 57 5.23 -21.69 -16.62
N THR A 58 4.42 -21.33 -15.62
CA THR A 58 3.90 -22.29 -14.62
C THR A 58 3.04 -23.36 -15.28
N LEU A 59 2.14 -22.98 -16.19
CA LEU A 59 1.33 -23.93 -16.95
C LEU A 59 2.17 -24.82 -17.88
N ASP A 60 3.20 -24.29 -18.52
CA ASP A 60 4.11 -25.08 -19.34
C ASP A 60 4.90 -26.10 -18.48
N GLY A 61 5.32 -25.69 -17.29
CA GLY A 61 5.94 -26.61 -16.31
C GLY A 61 5.00 -27.73 -15.84
N LEU A 62 3.72 -27.41 -15.63
CA LEU A 62 2.69 -28.41 -15.28
C LEU A 62 2.41 -29.35 -16.45
N ARG A 63 2.39 -28.87 -17.68
CA ARG A 63 2.27 -29.71 -18.91
C ARG A 63 3.31 -30.81 -18.99
N GLY A 64 4.53 -30.54 -18.50
CA GLY A 64 5.59 -31.55 -18.43
C GLY A 64 5.28 -32.73 -17.48
N ARG A 65 4.26 -32.59 -16.61
CA ARG A 65 3.84 -33.61 -15.64
C ARG A 65 2.57 -34.38 -16.07
N GLY A 66 1.86 -33.89 -17.08
CA GLY A 66 0.62 -34.51 -17.55
C GLY A 66 -0.17 -33.65 -18.53
N SER A 67 -1.35 -34.10 -18.93
CA SER A 67 -2.23 -33.38 -19.84
C SER A 67 -3.12 -32.40 -19.07
N LEU A 68 -2.91 -31.10 -19.28
CA LEU A 68 -3.71 -30.03 -18.66
C LEU A 68 -5.22 -30.13 -19.01
N GLY A 69 -5.56 -30.68 -20.17
CA GLY A 69 -6.97 -30.95 -20.54
C GLY A 69 -7.61 -32.12 -19.79
N ARG A 70 -6.83 -32.92 -19.05
CA ARG A 70 -7.32 -34.02 -18.18
C ARG A 70 -7.18 -33.71 -16.70
N GLY A 71 -6.50 -32.59 -16.37
CA GLY A 71 -6.15 -32.19 -15.03
C GLY A 71 -4.76 -32.67 -14.62
N VAL A 72 -3.93 -31.74 -14.13
CA VAL A 72 -2.56 -32.01 -13.64
C VAL A 72 -2.50 -31.64 -12.16
N PRO A 73 -2.04 -32.57 -11.28
CA PRO A 73 -1.87 -32.28 -9.86
C PRO A 73 -0.84 -31.17 -9.62
N THR A 74 -1.16 -30.25 -8.69
CA THR A 74 -0.22 -29.29 -8.13
C THR A 74 0.50 -29.90 -6.92
N GLY A 75 1.66 -29.34 -6.54
CA GLY A 75 2.45 -29.86 -5.40
C GLY A 75 1.70 -29.84 -4.06
N ASP A 76 0.65 -29.01 -3.94
CA ASP A 76 -0.13 -28.77 -2.72
C ASP A 76 -1.44 -29.58 -2.67
N GLY A 77 -1.59 -30.60 -3.48
CA GLY A 77 -2.74 -31.52 -3.50
C GLY A 77 -3.92 -31.07 -4.38
N GLY A 78 -3.86 -29.89 -4.97
CA GLY A 78 -4.86 -29.39 -5.92
C GLY A 78 -4.66 -29.94 -7.33
N THR A 79 -5.56 -29.56 -8.25
CA THR A 79 -5.50 -29.93 -9.67
C THR A 79 -5.73 -28.71 -10.55
N VAL A 80 -4.95 -28.56 -11.63
CA VAL A 80 -5.17 -27.52 -12.65
C VAL A 80 -5.70 -28.18 -13.92
N LEU A 81 -6.82 -27.67 -14.42
CA LEU A 81 -7.51 -28.15 -15.60
C LEU A 81 -7.72 -27.00 -16.59
N ILE A 82 -7.31 -27.19 -17.85
CA ILE A 82 -7.68 -26.28 -18.94
C ILE A 82 -8.86 -26.88 -19.68
N THR A 83 -9.95 -26.11 -19.84
CA THR A 83 -11.14 -26.56 -20.55
C THR A 83 -11.28 -25.87 -21.88
N MET A 84 -11.66 -26.66 -22.93
CA MET A 84 -12.09 -26.12 -24.22
C MET A 84 -13.53 -25.64 -24.11
N GLU A 85 -13.83 -24.52 -24.72
CA GLU A 85 -15.21 -24.07 -24.88
C GLU A 85 -15.89 -24.98 -25.92
N LYS A 86 -17.02 -25.56 -25.56
CA LYS A 86 -17.88 -26.20 -26.55
C LYS A 86 -18.90 -25.16 -26.98
N GLU A 87 -18.98 -24.92 -28.29
CA GLU A 87 -20.07 -24.18 -28.94
C GLU A 87 -21.36 -24.98 -28.81
N GLU A 88 -21.94 -25.08 -27.63
CA GLU A 88 -23.31 -25.59 -27.49
C GLU A 88 -24.22 -24.37 -27.30
N SER A 89 -24.96 -24.05 -28.35
CA SER A 89 -26.08 -23.09 -28.42
C SER A 89 -27.25 -23.52 -27.54
N GLY A 90 -27.02 -23.89 -26.30
CA GLY A 90 -28.01 -24.43 -25.37
C GLY A 90 -28.25 -23.52 -24.18
N GLY A 91 -29.10 -22.51 -24.32
CA GLY A 91 -29.84 -21.96 -23.19
C GLY A 91 -29.21 -20.83 -22.36
N THR A 92 -28.08 -20.25 -22.74
CA THR A 92 -27.57 -19.08 -22.05
C THR A 92 -27.96 -17.80 -22.81
N CYS A 93 -28.62 -16.86 -22.10
CA CYS A 93 -28.92 -15.51 -22.63
C CYS A 93 -27.71 -14.56 -22.60
N ILE A 94 -26.46 -15.07 -22.63
CA ILE A 94 -25.27 -14.29 -22.57
C ILE A 94 -24.59 -14.25 -23.95
N ASP A 95 -24.16 -13.06 -24.37
CA ASP A 95 -23.40 -12.84 -25.59
C ASP A 95 -22.01 -13.43 -25.49
N LEU A 96 -21.73 -14.51 -26.24
CA LEU A 96 -20.45 -15.23 -26.23
C LEU A 96 -19.37 -14.55 -27.08
N ASP A 97 -19.65 -13.44 -27.76
CA ASP A 97 -18.64 -12.65 -28.45
C ASP A 97 -17.76 -11.87 -27.45
N ILE A 98 -18.26 -11.69 -26.23
CA ILE A 98 -17.54 -11.04 -25.12
C ILE A 98 -16.71 -12.11 -24.39
N PRO A 99 -15.37 -11.94 -24.27
CA PRO A 99 -14.48 -12.90 -23.63
C PRO A 99 -14.88 -13.28 -22.18
N ASP A 100 -15.21 -12.30 -21.35
CA ASP A 100 -15.64 -12.53 -19.96
C ASP A 100 -16.88 -13.44 -19.88
N ASN A 101 -17.81 -13.27 -20.81
CA ASN A 101 -19.01 -14.07 -20.87
C ASN A 101 -18.71 -15.54 -21.22
N ARG A 102 -17.68 -15.84 -22.00
CA ARG A 102 -17.23 -17.22 -22.29
C ARG A 102 -16.68 -17.88 -21.04
N ILE A 103 -15.94 -17.14 -20.20
CA ILE A 103 -15.44 -17.66 -18.93
C ILE A 103 -16.60 -18.01 -18.01
N ILE A 104 -17.60 -17.11 -17.89
CA ILE A 104 -18.83 -17.33 -17.11
C ILE A 104 -19.64 -18.52 -17.67
N ALA A 105 -19.76 -18.64 -18.99
CA ALA A 105 -20.44 -19.77 -19.63
C ALA A 105 -19.77 -21.12 -19.30
N THR A 106 -18.44 -21.15 -19.20
CA THR A 106 -17.71 -22.34 -18.76
C THR A 106 -18.07 -22.71 -17.32
N ALA A 107 -18.15 -21.73 -16.42
CA ALA A 107 -18.57 -21.96 -15.03
C ALA A 107 -20.02 -22.47 -14.96
N PHE A 108 -20.93 -21.87 -15.74
CA PHE A 108 -22.34 -22.26 -15.80
C PHE A 108 -22.50 -23.70 -16.32
N ARG A 109 -21.77 -24.09 -17.37
CA ARG A 109 -21.79 -25.45 -17.90
C ARG A 109 -21.33 -26.47 -16.85
N LEU A 110 -20.23 -26.19 -16.15
CA LEU A 110 -19.73 -27.06 -15.07
C LEU A 110 -20.75 -27.22 -13.93
N LEU A 111 -21.47 -26.14 -13.61
CA LEU A 111 -22.55 -26.17 -12.63
C LEU A 111 -23.69 -27.08 -13.11
N GLY A 112 -24.08 -27.01 -14.39
CA GLY A 112 -25.06 -27.87 -15.04
C GLY A 112 -24.64 -29.34 -15.08
N GLU A 113 -23.35 -29.65 -15.08
CA GLU A 113 -22.78 -30.99 -14.92
C GLU A 113 -22.86 -31.51 -13.45
N GLY A 114 -23.48 -30.77 -12.54
CA GLY A 114 -23.60 -31.11 -11.11
C GLY A 114 -22.35 -30.94 -10.28
N LYS A 115 -21.37 -30.19 -10.77
CA LYS A 115 -20.15 -29.85 -10.01
C LYS A 115 -20.40 -28.67 -9.07
N ARG A 116 -19.73 -28.64 -7.94
CA ARG A 116 -19.73 -27.48 -7.07
C ARG A 116 -18.74 -26.47 -7.62
N VAL A 117 -19.26 -25.44 -8.29
CA VAL A 117 -18.46 -24.41 -9.00
C VAL A 117 -18.45 -23.12 -8.22
N ILE A 118 -17.28 -22.48 -8.17
CA ILE A 118 -17.07 -21.11 -7.68
C ILE A 118 -16.39 -20.33 -8.79
N PHE A 119 -17.01 -19.24 -9.24
CA PHE A 119 -16.41 -18.32 -10.18
C PHE A 119 -15.62 -17.27 -9.41
N VAL A 120 -14.34 -17.10 -9.75
CA VAL A 120 -13.43 -16.15 -9.09
C VAL A 120 -13.04 -15.06 -10.05
N SER A 121 -13.39 -13.81 -9.74
CA SER A 121 -13.05 -12.65 -10.54
C SER A 121 -12.87 -11.41 -9.65
N LYS A 122 -11.97 -10.53 -10.03
CA LYS A 122 -11.84 -9.19 -9.43
C LYS A 122 -12.82 -8.18 -10.04
N ASP A 123 -13.41 -8.46 -11.21
CA ASP A 123 -14.42 -7.63 -11.83
C ASP A 123 -15.80 -7.85 -11.20
N ILE A 124 -16.34 -6.78 -10.59
CA ILE A 124 -17.66 -6.76 -9.98
C ILE A 124 -18.74 -7.10 -11.01
N ASN A 125 -18.65 -6.57 -12.24
CA ASN A 125 -19.64 -6.82 -13.27
C ASN A 125 -19.66 -8.29 -13.71
N ALA A 126 -18.48 -8.93 -13.82
CA ALA A 126 -18.37 -10.34 -14.12
C ALA A 126 -18.99 -11.19 -12.98
N ARG A 127 -18.74 -10.83 -11.71
CA ARG A 127 -19.34 -11.50 -10.56
C ARG A 127 -20.87 -11.36 -10.54
N LEU A 128 -21.40 -10.14 -10.79
CA LEU A 128 -22.84 -9.90 -10.84
C LEU A 128 -23.52 -10.72 -11.95
N LYS A 129 -22.91 -10.85 -13.13
CA LYS A 129 -23.41 -11.68 -14.22
C LYS A 129 -23.42 -13.17 -13.85
N ALA A 130 -22.35 -13.66 -13.21
CA ALA A 130 -22.24 -15.04 -12.79
C ALA A 130 -23.25 -15.37 -11.67
N ASP A 131 -23.43 -14.49 -10.69
CA ASP A 131 -24.41 -14.62 -9.61
C ASP A 131 -25.86 -14.66 -10.16
N ALA A 132 -26.19 -13.81 -11.13
CA ALA A 132 -27.49 -13.82 -11.82
C ALA A 132 -27.80 -15.14 -12.53
N LEU A 133 -26.77 -15.94 -12.85
CA LEU A 133 -26.91 -17.30 -13.40
C LEU A 133 -26.91 -18.38 -12.33
N GLY A 134 -26.92 -18.03 -11.04
CA GLY A 134 -26.92 -18.96 -9.92
C GLY A 134 -25.57 -19.62 -9.64
N ILE A 135 -24.47 -19.07 -10.14
CA ILE A 135 -23.11 -19.54 -9.85
C ILE A 135 -22.63 -18.90 -8.54
N GLU A 136 -22.07 -19.71 -7.63
CA GLU A 136 -21.38 -19.18 -6.44
C GLU A 136 -20.18 -18.33 -6.90
N VAL A 137 -20.09 -17.06 -6.43
CA VAL A 137 -19.05 -16.13 -6.84
C VAL A 137 -18.14 -15.77 -5.67
N GLN A 138 -16.87 -15.52 -5.98
CA GLN A 138 -15.88 -15.10 -5.00
C GLN A 138 -14.95 -14.04 -5.58
N ASP A 139 -14.64 -12.99 -4.80
CA ASP A 139 -13.50 -12.12 -5.09
C ASP A 139 -12.18 -12.81 -4.74
N PHE A 140 -11.13 -12.53 -5.49
CA PHE A 140 -9.80 -13.05 -5.18
C PHE A 140 -9.11 -12.14 -4.14
N GLU A 141 -9.22 -12.52 -2.86
CA GLU A 141 -8.87 -11.67 -1.70
C GLU A 141 -7.50 -11.97 -1.06
N ARG A 142 -6.66 -12.84 -1.65
CA ARG A 142 -5.45 -13.30 -0.94
C ARG A 142 -4.48 -12.18 -0.52
N GLU A 143 -4.58 -11.00 -1.12
CA GLU A 143 -3.73 -9.84 -0.84
C GLU A 143 -4.51 -8.62 -0.32
N LYS A 144 -5.80 -8.78 0.02
CA LYS A 144 -6.56 -7.69 0.63
C LYS A 144 -6.21 -7.57 2.11
N ALA A 145 -5.77 -6.38 2.51
CA ALA A 145 -5.86 -5.96 3.90
C ALA A 145 -7.33 -5.67 4.22
N ASP A 146 -7.83 -6.09 5.38
CA ASP A 146 -9.15 -5.69 5.86
C ASP A 146 -9.07 -4.19 6.23
N PHE A 147 -9.57 -3.34 5.34
CA PHE A 147 -9.42 -1.89 5.49
C PHE A 147 -10.17 -1.36 6.72
N ASP A 148 -11.32 -1.98 7.07
CA ASP A 148 -12.10 -1.60 8.27
C ASP A 148 -11.40 -1.98 9.57
N GLN A 149 -10.40 -2.87 9.50
CA GLN A 149 -9.56 -3.31 10.61
C GLN A 149 -8.08 -3.00 10.41
N LEU A 150 -7.76 -2.08 9.47
CA LEU A 150 -6.36 -1.72 9.21
C LEU A 150 -5.67 -1.26 10.50
N TYR A 151 -4.48 -1.81 10.74
CA TYR A 151 -3.67 -1.45 11.89
C TYR A 151 -3.36 0.04 11.90
N THR A 152 -3.79 0.75 12.94
CA THR A 152 -3.66 2.22 13.03
C THR A 152 -2.35 2.70 13.65
N GLY A 153 -1.64 1.83 14.35
CA GLY A 153 -0.41 2.18 15.08
C GLY A 153 -0.64 2.91 16.41
N LEU A 154 -1.88 3.28 16.73
CA LEU A 154 -2.25 3.96 17.97
C LEU A 154 -3.44 3.25 18.63
N ARG A 155 -3.27 2.82 19.88
CA ARG A 155 -4.29 2.18 20.71
C ARG A 155 -4.69 3.07 21.87
N ARG A 156 -5.99 3.16 22.18
CA ARG A 156 -6.48 3.81 23.38
C ARG A 156 -6.72 2.74 24.47
N MET A 157 -6.20 2.96 25.66
CA MET A 157 -6.38 2.09 26.81
C MET A 157 -6.79 2.90 28.04
N THR A 158 -7.68 2.34 28.85
CA THR A 158 -8.07 2.94 30.12
C THR A 158 -7.14 2.46 31.22
N ALA A 159 -6.68 3.37 32.08
CA ALA A 159 -5.85 3.08 33.24
C ALA A 159 -6.37 3.86 34.47
N ASP A 160 -5.89 3.52 35.63
CA ASP A 160 -6.11 4.36 36.81
C ASP A 160 -5.13 5.55 36.85
N GLY A 161 -5.53 6.64 37.52
CA GLY A 161 -4.72 7.87 37.58
C GLY A 161 -3.34 7.65 38.23
N ALA A 162 -3.22 6.78 39.20
CA ALA A 162 -1.94 6.48 39.86
C ALA A 162 -0.96 5.76 38.91
N THR A 163 -1.47 4.93 37.99
CA THR A 163 -0.67 4.29 36.96
C THR A 163 -0.17 5.33 35.94
N ILE A 164 -1.01 6.29 35.56
CA ILE A 164 -0.62 7.39 34.66
C ILE A 164 0.45 8.27 35.31
N ASP A 165 0.27 8.65 36.58
CA ASP A 165 1.24 9.43 37.35
C ASP A 165 2.59 8.72 37.45
N ARG A 166 2.56 7.42 37.77
CA ARG A 166 3.76 6.58 37.81
C ARG A 166 4.47 6.54 36.46
N PHE A 167 3.72 6.39 35.35
CA PHE A 167 4.31 6.41 34.02
C PHE A 167 4.94 7.77 33.67
N HIS A 168 4.33 8.87 34.07
CA HIS A 168 4.92 10.21 33.92
C HIS A 168 6.22 10.37 34.72
N HIS A 169 6.29 9.77 35.91
CA HIS A 169 7.45 9.84 36.79
C HIS A 169 8.59 8.92 36.29
N ASP A 170 8.27 7.62 36.11
CA ASP A 170 9.27 6.57 35.86
C ASP A 170 9.70 6.48 34.38
N LYS A 171 8.95 7.14 33.47
CA LYS A 171 9.17 7.14 32.01
C LYS A 171 8.99 5.78 31.34
N THR A 172 8.71 4.75 32.11
CA THR A 172 8.47 3.37 31.66
C THR A 172 7.26 2.81 32.38
N LEU A 173 6.51 1.96 31.71
CA LEU A 173 5.36 1.26 32.29
C LEU A 173 5.27 -0.15 31.72
N ARG A 174 5.10 -1.12 32.59
CA ARG A 174 4.76 -2.48 32.21
C ARG A 174 3.26 -2.69 32.34
N LEU A 175 2.63 -3.14 31.27
CA LEU A 175 1.21 -3.48 31.22
C LEU A 175 1.03 -4.96 31.61
N ASP A 176 0.00 -5.26 32.41
CA ASP A 176 -0.34 -6.62 32.79
C ASP A 176 -0.91 -7.42 31.61
N GLU A 177 -1.67 -6.77 30.72
CA GLU A 177 -2.17 -7.33 29.47
C GLU A 177 -1.16 -7.04 28.36
N GLY A 178 -0.49 -8.07 27.88
CA GLY A 178 0.41 -7.99 26.74
C GLY A 178 -0.35 -7.86 25.42
N GLY A 179 0.36 -8.02 24.28
CA GLY A 179 -0.24 -8.04 22.93
C GLY A 179 -0.09 -6.71 22.19
N LEU A 180 0.81 -5.84 22.66
CA LEU A 180 1.25 -4.68 21.89
C LEU A 180 2.19 -5.12 20.76
N GLN A 181 2.11 -4.41 19.66
CA GLN A 181 3.07 -4.56 18.58
C GLN A 181 4.30 -3.66 18.83
N PRO A 182 5.51 -4.08 18.46
CA PRO A 182 6.66 -3.18 18.45
C PRO A 182 6.35 -1.87 17.73
N ASN A 183 6.76 -0.75 18.31
CA ASN A 183 6.51 0.60 17.80
C ASN A 183 5.02 1.03 17.78
N GLU A 184 4.11 0.25 18.37
CA GLU A 184 2.73 0.68 18.60
C GLU A 184 2.69 1.76 19.69
N PHE A 185 1.84 2.77 19.51
CA PHE A 185 1.61 3.77 20.53
C PHE A 185 0.37 3.45 21.36
N VAL A 186 0.43 3.82 22.63
CA VAL A 186 -0.70 3.67 23.55
C VAL A 186 -1.02 5.01 24.17
N LEU A 187 -2.26 5.47 23.99
CA LEU A 187 -2.84 6.57 24.73
C LEU A 187 -3.53 6.01 25.97
N LEU A 188 -2.91 6.18 27.12
CA LEU A 188 -3.50 5.88 28.42
C LEU A 188 -4.45 7.01 28.83
N VAL A 189 -5.67 6.68 29.22
CA VAL A 189 -6.71 7.62 29.63
C VAL A 189 -7.22 7.20 31.00
N ASP A 190 -7.25 8.14 31.94
CA ASP A 190 -7.74 7.89 33.28
C ASP A 190 -9.27 7.61 33.26
N ALA A 191 -9.66 6.50 33.87
CA ALA A 191 -11.07 6.11 33.99
C ALA A 191 -11.94 7.14 34.71
N ALA A 192 -11.35 7.91 35.64
CA ALA A 192 -12.06 8.94 36.43
C ALA A 192 -11.97 10.34 35.82
N ASN A 193 -10.97 10.61 34.94
CA ASN A 193 -10.73 11.92 34.38
C ASN A 193 -10.14 11.81 32.96
N GLU A 194 -10.95 11.90 31.94
CA GLU A 194 -10.51 11.77 30.53
C GLU A 194 -9.43 12.79 30.08
N ARG A 195 -9.21 13.86 30.84
CA ARG A 195 -8.17 14.85 30.58
C ARG A 195 -6.81 14.44 31.13
N HIS A 196 -6.79 13.49 32.07
CA HIS A 196 -5.57 12.94 32.65
C HIS A 196 -5.11 11.77 31.77
N THR A 197 -4.11 12.03 30.93
CA THR A 197 -3.66 11.09 29.89
C THR A 197 -2.15 11.00 29.86
N ALA A 198 -1.63 9.89 29.38
CA ALA A 198 -0.22 9.73 29.01
C ALA A 198 -0.10 8.97 27.70
N VAL A 199 0.98 9.24 26.97
CA VAL A 199 1.27 8.56 25.70
C VAL A 199 2.60 7.83 25.81
N GLY A 200 2.61 6.56 25.44
CA GLY A 200 3.80 5.73 25.39
C GLY A 200 3.95 5.01 24.05
N ARG A 201 5.18 4.64 23.74
CA ARG A 201 5.55 3.78 22.62
C ARG A 201 5.90 2.40 23.17
N ALA A 202 5.37 1.36 22.55
CA ALA A 202 5.68 -0.02 22.90
C ALA A 202 7.09 -0.40 22.41
N VAL A 203 7.91 -0.87 23.33
CA VAL A 203 9.25 -1.41 23.08
C VAL A 203 9.25 -2.94 23.14
N SER A 204 8.20 -3.52 23.74
CA SER A 204 7.94 -4.95 23.78
C SER A 204 6.42 -5.19 23.78
N ALA A 205 6.00 -6.44 23.83
CA ALA A 205 4.57 -6.79 23.90
C ALA A 205 3.85 -6.23 25.14
N SER A 206 4.57 -5.80 26.17
CA SER A 206 4.01 -5.31 27.44
C SER A 206 4.67 -4.05 28.00
N ASP A 207 5.81 -3.62 27.47
CA ASP A 207 6.56 -2.51 28.03
C ASP A 207 6.40 -1.24 27.16
N LEU A 208 6.03 -0.13 27.83
CA LEU A 208 5.87 1.19 27.25
C LEU A 208 6.98 2.13 27.72
N HIS A 209 7.47 2.96 26.81
CA HIS A 209 8.34 4.09 27.12
C HIS A 209 7.63 5.39 26.74
N THR A 210 7.91 6.47 27.50
CA THR A 210 7.44 7.81 27.11
C THR A 210 8.10 8.28 25.82
N LEU A 211 7.43 9.19 25.09
CA LEU A 211 7.97 9.77 23.87
C LEU A 211 9.25 10.58 24.15
N ASN A 212 10.15 10.60 23.18
CA ASN A 212 11.40 11.35 23.29
C ASN A 212 11.13 12.88 23.21
N PRO A 213 11.48 13.67 24.27
CA PRO A 213 11.27 15.11 24.25
C PRO A 213 12.05 15.85 23.14
N ALA A 214 13.18 15.31 22.67
CA ALA A 214 13.95 15.92 21.59
C ALA A 214 13.26 15.85 20.21
N TRP A 215 12.20 15.06 20.09
CA TRP A 215 11.47 14.83 18.84
C TRP A 215 10.08 15.49 18.82
N GLU A 216 9.85 16.49 19.68
CA GLU A 216 8.58 17.23 19.74
C GLU A 216 8.32 18.11 18.51
N SER A 217 9.35 18.42 17.74
CA SER A 217 9.23 19.19 16.51
C SER A 217 10.32 18.79 15.51
N ALA A 218 10.08 19.02 14.23
CA ALA A 218 11.04 18.80 13.17
C ALA A 218 11.09 20.04 12.25
N TYR A 219 12.27 20.58 11.97
CA TYR A 219 12.47 21.70 11.06
C TYR A 219 11.52 22.89 11.33
N ASN A 220 11.33 23.26 12.60
CA ASN A 220 10.38 24.26 13.11
C ASN A 220 8.89 23.93 12.86
N LEU A 221 8.58 22.75 12.38
CA LEU A 221 7.21 22.25 12.31
C LEU A 221 6.83 21.60 13.65
N HIS A 222 5.75 22.08 14.25
CA HIS A 222 5.16 21.54 15.47
C HIS A 222 3.91 20.72 15.14
N PRO A 223 3.74 19.53 15.75
CA PRO A 223 2.54 18.73 15.55
C PRO A 223 1.30 19.43 16.14
N ARG A 224 0.17 19.31 15.46
CA ARG A 224 -1.12 19.89 15.88
C ARG A 224 -2.07 18.84 16.48
N SER A 225 -1.77 17.57 16.27
CA SER A 225 -2.54 16.44 16.83
C SER A 225 -1.61 15.42 17.48
N LEU A 226 -2.22 14.49 18.26
CA LEU A 226 -1.48 13.40 18.87
C LEU A 226 -0.85 12.48 17.81
N GLU A 227 -1.61 12.16 16.76
CA GLU A 227 -1.14 11.30 15.68
C GLU A 227 0.07 11.92 14.96
N GLN A 228 0.07 13.25 14.75
CA GLN A 228 1.22 13.97 14.20
C GLN A 228 2.42 13.93 15.15
N ARG A 229 2.18 14.02 16.47
CA ARG A 229 3.26 13.95 17.49
C ARG A 229 3.94 12.58 17.49
N VAL A 230 3.14 11.49 17.46
CA VAL A 230 3.68 10.14 17.41
C VAL A 230 4.26 9.77 16.04
N ALA A 231 3.77 10.39 14.95
CA ALA A 231 4.40 10.28 13.64
C ALA A 231 5.82 10.84 13.63
N LEU A 232 6.04 12.01 14.26
CA LEU A 232 7.40 12.58 14.40
C LEU A 232 8.32 11.67 15.22
N GLU A 233 7.80 11.00 16.25
CA GLU A 233 8.55 10.02 17.04
C GLU A 233 9.13 8.90 16.15
N LEU A 234 8.31 8.33 15.24
CA LEU A 234 8.75 7.31 14.29
C LEU A 234 9.70 7.86 13.23
N LEU A 235 9.37 9.03 12.68
CA LEU A 235 10.12 9.65 11.58
C LEU A 235 11.54 10.06 11.99
N LEU A 236 11.71 10.54 13.22
CA LEU A 236 13.00 11.03 13.73
C LEU A 236 13.85 9.94 14.37
N ASP A 237 13.23 8.79 14.76
CA ASP A 237 13.97 7.68 15.34
C ASP A 237 14.83 6.98 14.26
N PRO A 238 16.16 7.03 14.38
CA PRO A 238 17.04 6.41 13.41
C PRO A 238 17.05 4.87 13.45
N GLU A 239 16.52 4.26 14.51
CA GLU A 239 16.48 2.80 14.66
C GLU A 239 15.27 2.17 13.96
N ILE A 240 14.35 2.98 13.43
CA ILE A 240 13.22 2.51 12.62
C ILE A 240 13.49 2.82 11.15
N PRO A 241 14.01 1.87 10.38
CA PRO A 241 14.35 2.08 8.97
C PRO A 241 13.14 2.19 8.04
N LEU A 242 11.96 1.69 8.41
CA LEU A 242 10.74 1.81 7.60
C LEU A 242 9.60 2.44 8.40
N VAL A 243 9.06 3.54 7.90
CA VAL A 243 7.88 4.21 8.48
C VAL A 243 6.79 4.33 7.43
N SER A 244 5.56 4.02 7.80
CA SER A 244 4.38 4.25 6.96
C SER A 244 3.41 5.23 7.63
N LEU A 245 2.98 6.22 6.86
CA LEU A 245 1.99 7.22 7.28
C LEU A 245 0.77 7.11 6.36
N ILE A 246 -0.35 6.68 6.92
CA ILE A 246 -1.65 6.64 6.24
C ILE A 246 -2.52 7.78 6.77
N GLY A 247 -3.41 8.30 5.93
CA GLY A 247 -4.45 9.24 6.33
C GLY A 247 -4.98 10.03 5.15
N GLN A 248 -6.12 10.65 5.34
CA GLN A 248 -6.75 11.48 4.31
C GLN A 248 -5.88 12.66 3.88
N ALA A 249 -6.14 13.19 2.69
CA ALA A 249 -5.45 14.38 2.23
C ALA A 249 -5.64 15.54 3.22
N GLY A 250 -4.56 16.31 3.48
CA GLY A 250 -4.57 17.42 4.44
C GLY A 250 -4.29 17.04 5.89
N THR A 251 -3.98 15.78 6.21
CA THR A 251 -3.55 15.36 7.56
C THR A 251 -2.09 15.67 7.87
N GLY A 252 -1.33 16.16 6.89
CA GLY A 252 0.07 16.58 7.06
C GLY A 252 1.13 15.50 6.84
N LYS A 253 0.78 14.31 6.31
CA LYS A 253 1.71 13.18 6.08
C LYS A 253 3.01 13.60 5.40
N THR A 254 2.89 14.13 4.19
CA THR A 254 4.02 14.53 3.35
C THR A 254 4.83 15.66 3.98
N LEU A 255 4.14 16.62 4.61
CA LEU A 255 4.77 17.73 5.30
C LEU A 255 5.61 17.28 6.50
N LEU A 256 5.07 16.36 7.33
CA LEU A 256 5.79 15.77 8.47
C LEU A 256 7.00 14.95 8.01
N ALA A 257 6.83 14.14 6.97
CA ALA A 257 7.91 13.34 6.40
C ALA A 257 9.06 14.23 5.86
N LEU A 258 8.72 15.30 5.13
CA LEU A 258 9.70 16.26 4.61
C LEU A 258 10.40 17.02 5.75
N ALA A 259 9.67 17.49 6.77
CA ALA A 259 10.24 18.18 7.92
C ALA A 259 11.22 17.28 8.68
N ALA A 260 10.85 16.03 8.94
CA ALA A 260 11.71 15.05 9.60
C ALA A 260 12.94 14.71 8.76
N GLY A 261 12.77 14.52 7.43
CA GLY A 261 13.86 14.25 6.50
C GLY A 261 14.87 15.39 6.45
N LEU A 262 14.40 16.65 6.35
CA LEU A 262 15.26 17.84 6.41
C LEU A 262 16.01 17.96 7.75
N ALA A 263 15.30 17.77 8.87
CA ALA A 263 15.92 17.80 10.19
C ALA A 263 17.01 16.73 10.35
N SER A 264 16.73 15.51 9.87
CA SER A 264 17.64 14.36 9.98
C SER A 264 18.87 14.47 9.09
N THR A 265 18.73 15.04 7.89
CA THR A 265 19.86 15.23 6.96
C THR A 265 20.76 16.42 7.33
N GLN A 266 20.22 17.44 8.03
CA GLN A 266 20.99 18.61 8.43
C GLN A 266 21.66 18.47 9.80
N ARG A 267 21.03 17.75 10.75
CA ARG A 267 21.50 17.64 12.13
C ARG A 267 22.43 16.45 12.37
N THR A 268 22.33 15.42 11.54
CA THR A 268 23.10 14.19 11.72
C THR A 268 23.86 13.86 10.44
N SER A 269 25.07 13.35 10.56
CA SER A 269 25.84 12.82 9.42
C SER A 269 25.34 11.42 8.98
N ARG A 270 24.23 10.94 9.53
CA ARG A 270 23.70 9.59 9.27
C ARG A 270 23.11 9.48 7.86
N TYR A 271 22.42 10.51 7.41
CA TYR A 271 21.85 10.56 6.06
C TYR A 271 22.58 11.61 5.22
N GLU A 272 23.02 11.21 4.05
CA GLU A 272 23.77 12.07 3.12
C GLU A 272 22.85 13.05 2.41
N LYS A 273 21.62 12.60 2.06
CA LYS A 273 20.61 13.42 1.38
C LYS A 273 19.19 12.95 1.64
N LEU A 274 18.24 13.82 1.36
CA LEU A 274 16.82 13.54 1.31
C LEU A 274 16.43 13.24 -0.13
N LEU A 275 15.97 12.00 -0.40
CA LEU A 275 15.42 11.57 -1.68
C LEU A 275 13.89 11.52 -1.58
N VAL A 276 13.19 12.26 -2.45
CA VAL A 276 11.73 12.25 -2.51
C VAL A 276 11.28 11.74 -3.87
N SER A 277 10.39 10.78 -3.87
CA SER A 277 9.85 10.17 -5.07
C SER A 277 8.34 10.00 -5.02
N ARG A 278 7.70 10.08 -6.18
CA ARG A 278 6.27 9.79 -6.35
C ARG A 278 6.07 8.81 -7.52
N PRO A 279 5.06 7.92 -7.45
CA PRO A 279 4.64 7.11 -8.59
C PRO A 279 4.14 8.01 -9.72
N VAL A 280 4.60 7.79 -10.93
CA VAL A 280 4.08 8.48 -12.11
C VAL A 280 2.90 7.69 -12.64
N ILE A 281 1.69 8.22 -12.46
CA ILE A 281 0.46 7.64 -13.01
C ILE A 281 -0.01 8.55 -14.13
N PRO A 282 -0.18 8.04 -15.35
CA PRO A 282 -0.76 8.82 -16.42
C PRO A 282 -2.24 9.05 -16.14
N LEU A 283 -2.59 10.24 -15.68
CA LEU A 283 -3.96 10.73 -15.63
C LEU A 283 -4.44 10.99 -17.07
N GLY A 284 -5.16 10.04 -17.67
CA GLY A 284 -5.57 10.12 -19.06
C GLY A 284 -4.48 9.73 -20.06
N ARG A 285 -4.66 10.04 -21.34
CA ARG A 285 -3.74 9.68 -22.42
C ARG A 285 -2.36 10.33 -22.20
N ASP A 286 -1.38 9.50 -21.83
CA ASP A 286 0.08 9.72 -21.85
C ASP A 286 0.64 11.08 -21.37
N ILE A 287 1.48 11.03 -20.31
CA ILE A 287 2.42 12.12 -19.96
C ILE A 287 3.29 12.54 -21.16
N GLY A 288 3.44 11.67 -22.17
CA GLY A 288 4.08 11.98 -23.45
C GLY A 288 3.47 13.17 -24.20
N TYR A 289 2.18 13.46 -23.96
CA TYR A 289 1.43 14.52 -24.64
C TYR A 289 1.52 15.90 -23.98
N LEU A 290 2.06 16.03 -22.76
CA LEU A 290 2.29 17.36 -22.20
C LEU A 290 3.43 18.06 -22.96
N PRO A 291 3.23 19.29 -23.43
CA PRO A 291 4.31 20.07 -24.04
C PRO A 291 5.37 20.40 -22.99
N GLY A 292 6.64 20.38 -23.37
CA GLY A 292 7.77 20.73 -22.52
C GLY A 292 8.86 19.68 -22.43
N THR A 293 10.00 20.08 -21.90
CA THR A 293 11.15 19.22 -21.62
C THR A 293 10.84 18.24 -20.50
N LYS A 294 11.65 17.19 -20.35
CA LYS A 294 11.53 16.20 -19.27
C LYS A 294 11.57 16.87 -17.89
N ASP A 295 12.42 17.89 -17.72
CA ASP A 295 12.59 18.60 -16.45
C ASP A 295 11.38 19.48 -16.12
N GLU A 296 10.77 20.14 -17.11
CA GLU A 296 9.54 20.91 -16.92
C GLU A 296 8.36 20.02 -16.53
N LYS A 297 8.22 18.84 -17.15
CA LYS A 297 7.20 17.86 -16.80
C LYS A 297 7.40 17.31 -15.38
N MET A 298 8.65 17.02 -15.00
CA MET A 298 9.00 16.56 -13.67
C MET A 298 8.68 17.63 -12.61
N HIS A 299 8.95 18.90 -12.91
CA HIS A 299 8.66 20.01 -12.01
C HIS A 299 7.16 20.13 -11.71
N LEU A 300 6.30 20.06 -12.73
CA LEU A 300 4.85 20.08 -12.56
C LEU A 300 4.35 18.91 -11.70
N TRP A 301 4.90 17.72 -11.93
CA TRP A 301 4.55 16.51 -11.16
C TRP A 301 4.94 16.61 -9.69
N MET A 302 6.09 17.23 -9.39
CA MET A 302 6.61 17.41 -8.04
C MET A 302 6.14 18.72 -7.38
N GLN A 303 5.26 19.50 -8.02
CA GLN A 303 4.80 20.79 -7.49
C GLN A 303 4.30 20.70 -6.04
N PRO A 304 3.47 19.69 -5.62
CA PRO A 304 3.06 19.59 -4.22
C PRO A 304 4.22 19.40 -3.24
N ILE A 305 5.32 18.78 -3.67
CA ILE A 305 6.53 18.64 -2.85
C ILE A 305 7.25 19.99 -2.75
N PHE A 306 7.37 20.74 -3.86
CA PHE A 306 7.94 22.08 -3.87
C PHE A 306 7.18 23.03 -2.95
N ASP A 307 5.84 22.99 -2.99
CA ASP A 307 4.98 23.83 -2.14
C ASP A 307 5.20 23.52 -0.65
N ASN A 308 5.26 22.25 -0.27
CA ASN A 308 5.55 21.82 1.10
C ASN A 308 6.99 22.23 1.53
N LEU A 309 7.98 22.06 0.66
CA LEU A 309 9.34 22.49 0.94
C LEU A 309 9.44 24.01 1.13
N SER A 310 8.79 24.80 0.26
CA SER A 310 8.73 26.25 0.37
C SER A 310 8.04 26.69 1.66
N TYR A 311 6.96 26.02 2.06
CA TYR A 311 6.31 26.28 3.35
C TYR A 311 7.25 26.00 4.53
N LEU A 312 7.96 24.88 4.54
CA LEU A 312 8.94 24.53 5.59
C LEU A 312 10.09 25.53 5.67
N MET A 313 10.60 25.97 4.51
CA MET A 313 11.65 27.00 4.45
C MET A 313 11.15 28.35 4.98
N GLY A 314 9.89 28.70 4.71
CA GLY A 314 9.25 29.89 5.27
C GLY A 314 9.15 29.83 6.80
N LEU A 315 8.75 28.70 7.38
CA LEU A 315 8.75 28.47 8.83
C LEU A 315 10.15 28.62 9.44
N HIS A 316 11.17 28.13 8.75
CA HIS A 316 12.56 28.24 9.20
C HIS A 316 13.09 29.68 9.17
N ASN A 317 12.60 30.50 8.24
CA ASN A 317 12.98 31.89 8.05
C ASN A 317 12.06 32.89 8.79
N GLY A 318 11.34 32.48 9.81
CA GLY A 318 10.49 33.35 10.64
C GLY A 318 9.09 33.64 10.09
N GLY A 319 8.55 32.72 9.25
CA GLY A 319 7.13 32.74 8.81
C GLY A 319 6.85 33.56 7.55
N ARG A 320 7.87 34.00 6.84
CA ARG A 320 7.71 34.70 5.54
C ARG A 320 7.73 33.68 4.40
N GLN A 321 6.62 33.55 3.70
CA GLN A 321 6.55 32.89 2.38
C GLN A 321 6.97 33.90 1.33
N ASP A 322 8.28 34.08 1.14
CA ASP A 322 8.85 35.05 0.22
C ASP A 322 9.75 34.33 -0.79
N GLU A 323 10.19 35.05 -1.81
CA GLU A 323 11.21 34.62 -2.78
C GLU A 323 12.43 33.96 -2.09
N ALA A 324 12.72 34.33 -0.84
CA ALA A 324 13.76 33.74 -0.01
C ALA A 324 13.50 32.23 0.31
N ALA A 325 12.25 31.81 0.49
CA ALA A 325 11.91 30.41 0.74
C ALA A 325 12.14 29.56 -0.53
N GLU A 326 11.70 30.05 -1.69
CA GLU A 326 11.95 29.36 -2.97
C GLU A 326 13.45 29.30 -3.29
N GLN A 327 14.19 30.38 -3.05
CA GLN A 327 15.64 30.41 -3.21
C GLN A 327 16.32 29.39 -2.29
N GLY A 328 15.81 29.21 -1.06
CA GLY A 328 16.26 28.20 -0.11
C GLY A 328 16.07 26.78 -0.66
N VAL A 329 14.89 26.45 -1.22
CA VAL A 329 14.63 25.15 -1.86
C VAL A 329 15.56 24.91 -3.05
N ARG A 330 15.69 25.91 -3.94
CA ARG A 330 16.59 25.83 -5.10
C ARG A 330 18.06 25.65 -4.71
N ARG A 331 18.47 26.21 -3.56
CA ARG A 331 19.81 26.03 -3.01
C ARG A 331 20.02 24.59 -2.56
N LEU A 332 19.08 23.99 -1.78
CA LEU A 332 19.17 22.61 -1.30
C LEU A 332 19.21 21.60 -2.44
N LEU A 333 18.48 21.87 -3.53
CA LEU A 333 18.53 21.04 -4.76
C LEU A 333 19.88 21.15 -5.46
N ARG A 334 20.47 22.37 -5.59
CA ARG A 334 21.78 22.57 -6.21
C ARG A 334 22.93 21.98 -5.40
N GLU A 335 22.80 21.98 -4.07
CA GLU A 335 23.75 21.36 -3.15
C GLU A 335 23.57 19.84 -3.04
N GLU A 336 22.67 19.25 -3.83
CA GLU A 336 22.30 17.83 -3.81
C GLU A 336 21.88 17.30 -2.43
N ARG A 337 21.41 18.21 -1.56
CA ARG A 337 20.87 17.87 -0.24
C ARG A 337 19.48 17.28 -0.33
N ILE A 338 18.74 17.68 -1.36
CA ILE A 338 17.44 17.12 -1.73
C ILE A 338 17.53 16.65 -3.17
N GLU A 339 17.03 15.45 -3.43
CA GLU A 339 16.90 14.88 -4.75
C GLU A 339 15.42 14.54 -4.98
N LEU A 340 14.87 15.04 -6.08
CA LEU A 340 13.48 14.75 -6.50
C LEU A 340 13.53 13.88 -7.74
N GLU A 341 13.04 12.65 -7.64
CA GLU A 341 13.11 11.69 -8.75
C GLU A 341 11.77 10.97 -8.96
N ALA A 342 11.48 10.66 -10.22
CA ALA A 342 10.42 9.71 -10.51
C ALA A 342 10.82 8.29 -10.05
N LEU A 343 9.86 7.55 -9.53
CA LEU A 343 10.10 6.22 -8.96
C LEU A 343 10.77 5.23 -9.91
N THR A 344 10.58 5.41 -11.22
CA THR A 344 11.21 4.59 -12.27
C THR A 344 12.74 4.64 -12.25
N TYR A 345 13.34 5.72 -11.74
CA TYR A 345 14.80 5.89 -11.68
C TYR A 345 15.41 5.27 -10.41
N ILE A 346 14.61 5.04 -9.38
CA ILE A 346 15.03 4.32 -8.16
C ILE A 346 15.24 2.83 -8.46
N ARG A 347 14.54 2.29 -9.46
CA ARG A 347 14.68 0.89 -9.85
C ARG A 347 16.07 0.63 -10.45
N GLY A 348 16.80 -0.33 -9.86
CA GLY A 348 18.09 -0.80 -10.38
C GLY A 348 19.33 -0.32 -9.63
N ARG A 349 19.23 0.63 -8.69
CA ARG A 349 20.34 1.06 -7.82
C ARG A 349 20.08 0.69 -6.36
N SER A 350 21.15 0.47 -5.61
CA SER A 350 21.09 0.38 -4.15
C SER A 350 21.09 1.79 -3.56
N ILE A 351 20.28 2.00 -2.53
CA ILE A 351 20.16 3.29 -1.82
C ILE A 351 20.76 3.08 -0.44
N SER A 352 21.84 3.77 -0.13
CA SER A 352 22.50 3.68 1.17
C SER A 352 22.63 5.06 1.81
N ARG A 353 22.49 5.13 3.13
CA ARG A 353 22.66 6.34 3.94
C ARG A 353 21.82 7.52 3.47
N GLN A 354 20.60 7.25 2.99
CA GLN A 354 19.66 8.28 2.56
C GLN A 354 18.37 8.23 3.36
N TYR A 355 17.74 9.39 3.52
CA TYR A 355 16.38 9.51 3.99
C TYR A 355 15.47 9.56 2.77
N VAL A 356 14.66 8.53 2.56
CA VAL A 356 13.85 8.33 1.35
C VAL A 356 12.38 8.50 1.67
N ILE A 357 11.68 9.32 0.91
CA ILE A 357 10.24 9.49 1.01
C ILE A 357 9.61 9.01 -0.30
N ILE A 358 8.68 8.07 -0.21
CA ILE A 358 7.82 7.64 -1.31
C ILE A 358 6.43 8.18 -1.02
N ASP A 359 6.09 9.28 -1.67
CA ASP A 359 4.79 9.94 -1.54
C ASP A 359 3.77 9.32 -2.49
N GLU A 360 2.48 9.35 -2.14
CA GLU A 360 1.36 8.71 -2.86
C GLU A 360 1.55 7.20 -3.08
N ALA A 361 2.09 6.52 -2.07
CA ALA A 361 2.45 5.10 -2.15
C ALA A 361 1.24 4.15 -2.29
N GLN A 362 0.00 4.61 -2.06
CA GLN A 362 -1.23 3.86 -2.33
C GLN A 362 -1.41 3.57 -3.83
N ASN A 363 -0.74 4.31 -4.67
CA ASN A 363 -0.77 4.10 -6.12
C ASN A 363 0.21 3.01 -6.60
N LEU A 364 0.94 2.39 -5.71
CA LEU A 364 1.88 1.30 -5.98
C LEU A 364 1.24 -0.05 -5.71
N THR A 365 1.60 -1.03 -6.51
CA THR A 365 1.29 -2.43 -6.24
C THR A 365 2.16 -2.98 -5.11
N PRO A 366 1.74 -4.05 -4.40
CA PRO A 366 2.56 -4.73 -3.39
C PRO A 366 3.94 -5.15 -3.92
N HIS A 367 4.00 -5.59 -5.18
CA HIS A 367 5.26 -5.96 -5.82
C HIS A 367 6.21 -4.77 -6.02
N GLU A 368 5.67 -3.61 -6.39
CA GLU A 368 6.47 -2.40 -6.55
C GLU A 368 7.03 -1.91 -5.22
N VAL A 369 6.20 -1.85 -4.18
CA VAL A 369 6.65 -1.49 -2.82
C VAL A 369 7.73 -2.46 -2.34
N LYS A 370 7.54 -3.78 -2.49
CA LYS A 370 8.56 -4.78 -2.18
C LYS A 370 9.86 -4.52 -2.94
N THR A 371 9.78 -4.20 -4.23
CA THR A 371 10.95 -3.91 -5.07
C THR A 371 11.70 -2.68 -4.57
N ILE A 372 10.99 -1.63 -4.13
CA ILE A 372 11.57 -0.39 -3.61
C ILE A 372 12.23 -0.64 -2.26
N ILE A 373 11.52 -1.27 -1.31
CA ILE A 373 12.05 -1.55 0.02
C ILE A 373 13.30 -2.43 -0.06
N SER A 374 13.34 -3.39 -0.98
CA SER A 374 14.51 -4.26 -1.18
C SER A 374 15.76 -3.53 -1.72
N ARG A 375 15.66 -2.25 -2.06
CA ARG A 375 16.80 -1.39 -2.46
C ARG A 375 17.40 -0.62 -1.30
N ALA A 376 16.76 -0.65 -0.13
CA ALA A 376 17.31 -0.04 1.08
C ALA A 376 18.64 -0.70 1.43
N GLY A 377 19.71 0.06 1.34
CA GLY A 377 21.03 -0.30 1.81
C GLY A 377 21.24 0.10 3.27
N GLU A 378 22.42 -0.15 3.79
CA GLU A 378 22.78 0.18 5.17
C GLU A 378 22.59 1.68 5.47
N GLY A 379 22.06 2.00 6.63
CA GLY A 379 21.85 3.37 7.08
C GLY A 379 20.74 4.13 6.35
N THR A 380 19.91 3.46 5.56
CA THR A 380 18.76 4.08 4.88
C THR A 380 17.52 4.06 5.75
N LYS A 381 16.77 5.16 5.73
CA LYS A 381 15.41 5.23 6.26
C LYS A 381 14.44 5.45 5.09
N MET A 382 13.39 4.64 5.04
CA MET A 382 12.30 4.78 4.06
C MET A 382 11.01 5.20 4.74
N VAL A 383 10.33 6.16 4.15
CA VAL A 383 9.03 6.65 4.58
C VAL A 383 8.05 6.51 3.43
N LEU A 384 6.96 5.77 3.67
CA LEU A 384 5.85 5.64 2.74
C LEU A 384 4.71 6.52 3.21
N THR A 385 4.23 7.43 2.37
CA THR A 385 3.07 8.29 2.68
C THR A 385 1.97 8.05 1.67
N GLY A 386 0.71 8.08 2.10
CA GLY A 386 -0.39 7.92 1.16
C GLY A 386 -1.79 7.92 1.79
N ASP A 387 -2.79 7.93 0.91
CA ASP A 387 -4.21 7.91 1.23
C ASP A 387 -4.89 6.76 0.47
N PRO A 388 -5.18 5.63 1.13
CA PRO A 388 -5.83 4.48 0.48
C PRO A 388 -7.23 4.76 -0.08
N GLU A 389 -7.86 5.88 0.27
CA GLU A 389 -9.14 6.31 -0.31
C GLU A 389 -8.97 7.11 -1.60
N GLN A 390 -7.74 7.61 -1.88
CA GLN A 390 -7.42 8.40 -3.08
C GLN A 390 -6.45 7.63 -4.00
N ILE A 391 -6.96 6.59 -4.65
CA ILE A 391 -6.19 5.76 -5.57
C ILE A 391 -6.47 6.17 -7.01
N ASP A 392 -5.44 6.65 -7.70
CA ASP A 392 -5.51 6.99 -9.13
C ASP A 392 -5.27 5.78 -10.04
N ASN A 393 -4.66 4.72 -9.52
CA ASN A 393 -4.38 3.50 -10.27
C ASN A 393 -5.65 2.65 -10.40
N PRO A 394 -6.23 2.50 -11.62
CA PRO A 394 -7.51 1.81 -11.81
C PRO A 394 -7.49 0.31 -11.50
N TYR A 395 -6.32 -0.27 -11.25
CA TYR A 395 -6.13 -1.70 -10.94
C TYR A 395 -5.97 -1.97 -9.45
N LEU A 396 -6.01 -0.93 -8.60
CA LEU A 396 -5.85 -1.03 -7.16
C LEU A 396 -7.10 -0.54 -6.44
N ASP A 397 -7.31 -1.06 -5.25
CA ASP A 397 -8.32 -0.58 -4.29
C ASP A 397 -7.69 -0.32 -2.90
N ALA A 398 -8.49 0.18 -1.96
CA ALA A 398 -8.02 0.53 -0.61
C ALA A 398 -7.34 -0.64 0.11
N SER A 399 -7.73 -1.88 -0.19
CA SER A 399 -7.24 -3.10 0.45
C SER A 399 -6.12 -3.81 -0.31
N SER A 400 -6.00 -3.59 -1.63
CA SER A 400 -5.04 -4.28 -2.52
C SER A 400 -3.83 -3.44 -2.90
N ASN A 401 -3.80 -2.17 -2.50
CA ASN A 401 -2.65 -1.30 -2.79
C ASN A 401 -1.41 -1.65 -1.94
N GLY A 402 -0.24 -1.29 -2.46
CA GLY A 402 1.03 -1.65 -1.85
C GLY A 402 1.28 -1.02 -0.48
N LEU A 403 0.70 0.16 -0.18
CA LEU A 403 0.84 0.82 1.12
C LEU A 403 0.09 0.05 2.20
N SER A 404 -1.23 -0.20 2.03
CA SER A 404 -2.05 -0.96 2.97
C SER A 404 -1.51 -2.38 3.18
N TYR A 405 -1.14 -3.06 2.09
CA TYR A 405 -0.52 -4.37 2.14
C TYR A 405 0.76 -4.38 2.97
N THR A 406 1.63 -3.38 2.79
CA THR A 406 2.91 -3.28 3.52
C THR A 406 2.67 -3.10 5.01
N VAL A 407 1.72 -2.25 5.41
CA VAL A 407 1.36 -2.01 6.81
C VAL A 407 0.94 -3.32 7.49
N GLU A 408 0.02 -4.06 6.90
CA GLU A 408 -0.47 -5.31 7.50
C GLU A 408 0.58 -6.43 7.52
N ARG A 409 1.39 -6.54 6.48
CA ARG A 409 2.40 -7.60 6.38
C ARG A 409 3.64 -7.37 7.24
N LEU A 410 3.97 -6.13 7.52
CA LEU A 410 5.12 -5.77 8.36
C LEU A 410 4.73 -5.34 9.79
N LYS A 411 3.45 -5.41 10.12
CA LYS A 411 2.95 -5.29 11.49
C LYS A 411 3.70 -6.23 12.42
N GLY A 412 4.15 -5.70 13.55
CA GLY A 412 4.90 -6.48 14.54
C GLY A 412 6.39 -6.67 14.25
N GLN A 413 6.94 -6.06 13.19
CA GLN A 413 8.38 -6.05 12.95
C GLN A 413 9.02 -4.85 13.65
N GLU A 414 10.08 -5.06 14.42
CA GLU A 414 10.82 -4.02 15.16
C GLU A 414 11.38 -2.92 14.24
N ALA A 415 11.77 -3.30 13.01
CA ALA A 415 12.29 -2.38 12.00
C ALA A 415 11.22 -1.47 11.39
N CYS A 416 9.93 -1.65 11.72
CA CYS A 416 8.81 -0.98 11.09
C CYS A 416 7.99 -0.17 12.09
N GLY A 417 7.61 1.04 11.69
CA GLY A 417 6.67 1.88 12.42
C GLY A 417 5.51 2.31 11.51
N HIS A 418 4.33 2.37 12.07
CA HIS A 418 3.14 2.81 11.36
C HIS A 418 2.30 3.75 12.20
N ILE A 419 1.69 4.74 11.55
CA ILE A 419 0.63 5.57 12.14
C ILE A 419 -0.39 6.01 11.11
N THR A 420 -1.66 5.90 11.47
CA THR A 420 -2.77 6.47 10.71
C THR A 420 -3.14 7.83 11.30
N LEU A 421 -3.08 8.89 10.48
CA LEU A 421 -3.48 10.24 10.84
C LEU A 421 -4.96 10.41 10.46
N VAL A 422 -5.82 10.52 11.46
CA VAL A 422 -7.27 10.62 11.26
C VAL A 422 -7.71 12.07 11.08
N ARG A 423 -7.07 13.00 11.82
CA ARG A 423 -7.50 14.39 11.87
C ARG A 423 -6.96 15.20 10.69
N SER A 424 -7.85 15.68 9.84
CA SER A 424 -7.50 16.62 8.76
C SER A 424 -7.34 18.05 9.30
N GLU A 425 -6.27 18.72 8.91
CA GLU A 425 -5.99 20.14 9.21
C GLU A 425 -6.43 21.07 8.07
N ARG A 426 -7.32 20.61 7.20
CA ARG A 426 -7.88 21.39 6.08
C ARG A 426 -8.81 22.48 6.57
N SER A 427 -9.07 23.47 5.70
CA SER A 427 -10.12 24.47 5.92
C SER A 427 -11.49 23.81 6.07
N HIS A 428 -12.41 24.48 6.78
CA HIS A 428 -13.78 24.01 6.96
C HIS A 428 -14.46 23.66 5.62
N LEU A 429 -14.22 24.44 4.57
CA LEU A 429 -14.75 24.19 3.22
C LEU A 429 -14.21 22.87 2.62
N ALA A 430 -12.92 22.60 2.78
CA ALA A 430 -12.31 21.37 2.26
C ALA A 430 -12.77 20.12 3.04
N SER A 431 -13.08 20.27 4.33
CA SER A 431 -13.69 19.20 5.14
C SER A 431 -15.11 18.90 4.70
N LEU A 432 -15.92 19.95 4.45
CA LEU A 432 -17.29 19.78 3.92
C LEU A 432 -17.28 19.10 2.54
N ALA A 433 -16.34 19.48 1.66
CA ALA A 433 -16.25 18.85 0.35
C ALA A 433 -15.89 17.35 0.43
N ALA A 434 -15.01 16.97 1.36
CA ALA A 434 -14.64 15.58 1.56
C ALA A 434 -15.75 14.73 2.22
N GLU A 435 -16.68 15.37 2.96
CA GLU A 435 -17.77 14.69 3.65
C GLU A 435 -19.03 14.53 2.78
N TYR A 436 -19.28 15.48 1.86
CA TYR A 436 -20.57 15.58 1.15
C TYR A 436 -20.47 15.46 -0.38
N LEU A 437 -19.26 15.45 -0.96
CA LEU A 437 -19.02 15.31 -2.40
C LEU A 437 -18.17 14.08 -2.73
#